data_49c33e9ae7dd1c398c2ac1b35f1d4844
#
_entry.id   49c33e9ae7dd1c398c2ac1b35f1d4844
#
_cell.length_a   1.000
_cell.length_b   1.000
_cell.length_c   1.000
_cell.angle_alpha   90.00
_cell.angle_beta   90.00
_cell.angle_gamma   90.00
#
_symmetry.space_group_name_H-M   'P 1'
#
loop_
_entity.id
_entity.type
_entity.pdbx_description
1 polymer ?
#
loop_
_entity_poly.entity_id
_entity_poly.type
_entity_poly.pdbx_seq_one_letter_code
_entity_poly.pdbx_strand_id
1 'polypeptide(L)'
;IAAKKTLNGAYSFHKELAEIYEDKKEYELLIPPYISLLEFDISNITEIQALLQTMVVEESDGLKSEALKDVLLKRIKKYPDETFYSEMLLWYSTQIKDFQTAFIQAKAIDRRLNEDGKKVIDVARLASTNKFYDVAIAAYQYIINKGIDNYYYLNSRMEMLDVKYTKITDGGVYTNNDLLELEKDYNSVLIELG
;
A
#
# COMPACT_ATOMS: atom_id res chain seq x y z
N ILE A 1 9.42 -32.27 -2.09
CA ILE A 1 10.87 -32.07 -2.24
C ILE A 1 11.44 -33.06 -3.28
N ALA A 2 11.06 -34.36 -3.26
CA ALA A 2 11.53 -35.34 -4.22
C ALA A 2 11.11 -35.02 -5.67
N ALA A 3 9.84 -34.71 -5.91
CA ALA A 3 9.29 -34.40 -7.24
C ALA A 3 9.94 -33.14 -7.88
N LYS A 4 10.27 -32.12 -7.08
CA LYS A 4 10.98 -30.92 -7.56
C LYS A 4 12.39 -31.22 -8.07
N LYS A 5 13.07 -32.22 -7.50
CA LYS A 5 14.38 -32.70 -7.96
C LYS A 5 14.29 -33.48 -9.28
N THR A 6 13.20 -34.23 -9.51
CA THR A 6 13.02 -35.10 -10.67
C THR A 6 12.67 -34.34 -11.95
N LEU A 7 12.02 -33.16 -11.83
CA LEU A 7 11.56 -32.36 -12.97
C LEU A 7 12.49 -31.19 -13.34
N ASN A 8 13.70 -31.14 -12.77
CA ASN A 8 14.72 -30.13 -13.10
C ASN A 8 14.22 -28.66 -13.12
N GLY A 9 13.24 -28.33 -12.27
CA GLY A 9 12.66 -27.01 -12.24
C GLY A 9 11.65 -26.66 -13.36
N ALA A 10 11.33 -27.60 -14.25
CA ALA A 10 10.41 -27.36 -15.37
C ALA A 10 8.93 -27.23 -14.94
N TYR A 11 8.59 -27.60 -13.71
CA TYR A 11 7.26 -27.46 -13.15
C TYR A 11 7.30 -26.94 -11.71
N SER A 12 6.50 -25.93 -11.43
CA SER A 12 6.42 -25.35 -10.10
C SER A 12 5.20 -25.92 -9.38
N PHE A 13 5.40 -26.78 -8.40
CA PHE A 13 4.33 -27.34 -7.57
C PHE A 13 3.72 -26.34 -6.57
N HIS A 14 3.81 -25.04 -6.84
CA HIS A 14 3.39 -24.02 -5.88
C HIS A 14 1.86 -24.00 -5.73
N LYS A 15 1.12 -24.27 -6.81
CA LYS A 15 -0.35 -24.27 -6.82
C LYS A 15 -0.89 -25.48 -6.02
N GLU A 16 -0.38 -26.65 -6.28
CA GLU A 16 -0.79 -27.88 -5.58
C GLU A 16 -0.41 -27.84 -4.09
N LEU A 17 0.74 -27.22 -3.76
CA LEU A 17 1.13 -27.02 -2.37
C LEU A 17 0.19 -26.03 -1.67
N ALA A 18 -0.21 -24.97 -2.35
CA ALA A 18 -1.15 -24.00 -1.81
C ALA A 18 -2.51 -24.65 -1.52
N GLU A 19 -3.07 -25.45 -2.45
CA GLU A 19 -4.31 -26.19 -2.25
C GLU A 19 -4.24 -27.11 -1.01
N ILE A 20 -3.13 -27.85 -0.83
CA ILE A 20 -2.93 -28.72 0.33
C ILE A 20 -2.91 -27.93 1.65
N TYR A 21 -2.24 -26.77 1.67
CA TYR A 21 -2.16 -25.94 2.88
C TYR A 21 -3.49 -25.24 3.18
N GLU A 22 -4.26 -24.89 2.16
CA GLU A 22 -5.59 -24.32 2.34
C GLU A 22 -6.54 -25.33 3.00
N ASP A 23 -6.58 -26.57 2.51
CA ASP A 23 -7.36 -27.66 3.10
C ASP A 23 -7.02 -27.91 4.58
N LYS A 24 -5.75 -27.72 4.94
CA LYS A 24 -5.25 -27.87 6.32
C LYS A 24 -5.42 -26.62 7.18
N LYS A 25 -5.84 -25.50 6.62
CA LYS A 25 -5.87 -24.18 7.29
C LYS A 25 -4.50 -23.73 7.82
N GLU A 26 -3.42 -24.17 7.16
CA GLU A 26 -2.04 -23.80 7.49
C GLU A 26 -1.64 -22.53 6.72
N TYR A 27 -2.24 -21.38 7.04
CA TYR A 27 -2.17 -20.15 6.24
C TYR A 27 -0.75 -19.57 6.14
N GLU A 28 0.09 -19.72 7.16
CA GLU A 28 1.50 -19.31 7.09
C GLU A 28 2.28 -20.11 6.02
N LEU A 29 1.85 -21.31 5.71
CA LEU A 29 2.44 -22.18 4.70
C LEU A 29 1.76 -22.05 3.33
N LEU A 30 0.50 -21.56 3.30
CA LEU A 30 -0.29 -21.34 2.11
C LEU A 30 0.25 -20.18 1.25
N ILE A 31 0.59 -19.04 1.87
CA ILE A 31 0.97 -17.81 1.18
C ILE A 31 2.34 -17.89 0.46
N PRO A 32 3.41 -18.46 1.05
CA PRO A 32 4.73 -18.54 0.41
C PRO A 32 4.73 -19.20 -0.98
N PRO A 33 3.99 -20.29 -1.27
CA PRO A 33 3.86 -20.84 -2.61
C PRO A 33 3.37 -19.87 -3.66
N TYR A 34 2.33 -19.06 -3.35
CA TYR A 34 1.81 -18.06 -4.28
C TYR A 34 2.82 -16.96 -4.57
N ILE A 35 3.50 -16.45 -3.54
CA ILE A 35 4.55 -15.44 -3.74
C ILE A 35 5.72 -16.04 -4.54
N SER A 36 6.10 -17.29 -4.28
CA SER A 36 7.17 -17.96 -5.03
C SER A 36 6.79 -18.25 -6.49
N LEU A 37 5.50 -18.41 -6.80
CA LEU A 37 5.04 -18.51 -8.18
C LEU A 37 5.26 -17.20 -8.94
N LEU A 38 4.99 -16.04 -8.30
CA LEU A 38 5.25 -14.73 -8.87
C LEU A 38 6.76 -14.44 -9.02
N GLU A 39 7.59 -14.92 -8.09
CA GLU A 39 9.04 -14.86 -8.21
C GLU A 39 9.56 -15.65 -9.42
N PHE A 40 8.88 -16.73 -9.76
CA PHE A 40 9.22 -17.57 -10.92
C PHE A 40 8.72 -16.96 -12.24
N ASP A 41 7.49 -16.47 -12.25
CA ASP A 41 6.87 -15.87 -13.44
C ASP A 41 5.87 -14.77 -13.04
N ILE A 42 6.27 -13.52 -13.25
CA ILE A 42 5.48 -12.32 -12.95
C ILE A 42 4.19 -12.23 -13.79
N SER A 43 4.09 -12.94 -14.92
CA SER A 43 2.87 -12.93 -15.75
C SER A 43 1.64 -13.45 -15.00
N ASN A 44 1.84 -14.22 -13.92
CA ASN A 44 0.78 -14.71 -13.05
C ASN A 44 0.24 -13.66 -12.05
N ILE A 45 0.74 -12.42 -12.08
CA ILE A 45 0.42 -11.41 -11.04
C ILE A 45 -1.09 -11.17 -10.92
N THR A 46 -1.81 -11.05 -12.05
CA THR A 46 -3.25 -10.77 -12.04
C THR A 46 -4.04 -11.94 -11.44
N GLU A 47 -3.68 -13.19 -11.80
CA GLU A 47 -4.32 -14.38 -11.25
C GLU A 47 -4.08 -14.51 -9.75
N ILE A 48 -2.82 -14.32 -9.32
CA ILE A 48 -2.46 -14.41 -7.90
C ILE A 48 -3.08 -13.29 -7.08
N GLN A 49 -3.12 -12.06 -7.60
CA GLN A 49 -3.82 -10.96 -6.92
C GLN A 49 -5.31 -11.24 -6.77
N ALA A 50 -5.97 -11.78 -7.78
CA ALA A 50 -7.38 -12.17 -7.70
C ALA A 50 -7.61 -13.26 -6.64
N LEU A 51 -6.74 -14.28 -6.59
CA LEU A 51 -6.79 -15.33 -5.56
C LEU A 51 -6.58 -14.75 -4.15
N LEU A 52 -5.56 -13.93 -3.96
CA LEU A 52 -5.28 -13.30 -2.66
C LEU A 52 -6.44 -12.38 -2.22
N GLN A 53 -7.05 -11.66 -3.15
CA GLN A 53 -8.20 -10.81 -2.87
C GLN A 53 -9.42 -11.64 -2.45
N THR A 54 -9.70 -12.74 -3.14
CA THR A 54 -10.80 -13.66 -2.78
C THR A 54 -10.58 -14.24 -1.38
N MET A 55 -9.37 -14.71 -1.09
CA MET A 55 -9.01 -15.23 0.23
C MET A 55 -9.31 -14.24 1.36
N VAL A 56 -9.02 -12.95 1.13
CA VAL A 56 -9.24 -11.89 2.13
C VAL A 56 -10.71 -11.54 2.30
N VAL A 57 -11.47 -11.49 1.20
CA VAL A 57 -12.92 -11.16 1.23
C VAL A 57 -13.73 -12.27 1.90
N GLU A 58 -13.34 -13.52 1.71
CA GLU A 58 -14.02 -14.69 2.28
C GLU A 58 -13.62 -14.98 3.74
N GLU A 59 -12.64 -14.25 4.24
CA GLU A 59 -12.08 -14.46 5.58
C GLU A 59 -12.88 -13.75 6.67
N SER A 60 -13.25 -14.49 7.71
CA SER A 60 -13.96 -13.94 8.87
C SER A 60 -13.06 -13.63 10.07
N ASP A 61 -11.85 -14.18 10.12
CA ASP A 61 -10.95 -14.14 11.29
C ASP A 61 -9.66 -13.34 11.11
N GLY A 62 -9.36 -12.89 9.89
CA GLY A 62 -8.18 -12.07 9.58
C GLY A 62 -6.85 -12.83 9.52
N LEU A 63 -6.84 -14.16 9.71
CA LEU A 63 -5.61 -14.95 9.80
C LEU A 63 -4.83 -15.02 8.49
N LYS A 64 -5.53 -15.15 7.34
CA LYS A 64 -4.88 -15.16 6.02
C LYS A 64 -4.30 -13.80 5.69
N SER A 65 -5.02 -12.73 6.06
CA SER A 65 -4.60 -11.34 5.95
C SER A 65 -3.30 -11.07 6.70
N GLU A 66 -3.22 -11.50 7.94
CA GLU A 66 -2.01 -11.38 8.76
C GLU A 66 -0.87 -12.22 8.19
N ALA A 67 -1.14 -13.47 7.80
CA ALA A 67 -0.14 -14.35 7.20
C ALA A 67 0.47 -13.75 5.92
N LEU A 68 -0.37 -13.18 5.03
CA LEU A 68 0.11 -12.51 3.81
C LEU A 68 1.00 -11.30 4.13
N LYS A 69 0.55 -10.44 5.05
CA LYS A 69 1.33 -9.27 5.49
C LYS A 69 2.69 -9.69 6.05
N ASP A 70 2.71 -10.69 6.91
CA ASP A 70 3.92 -11.21 7.53
C ASP A 70 4.90 -11.81 6.52
N VAL A 71 4.40 -12.60 5.57
CA VAL A 71 5.24 -13.18 4.50
C VAL A 71 5.86 -12.08 3.66
N LEU A 72 5.08 -11.07 3.24
CA LEU A 72 5.60 -9.96 2.45
C LEU A 72 6.61 -9.12 3.23
N LEU A 73 6.37 -8.82 4.50
CA LEU A 73 7.33 -8.11 5.36
C LEU A 73 8.65 -8.89 5.54
N LYS A 74 8.58 -10.21 5.73
CA LYS A 74 9.77 -11.07 5.78
C LYS A 74 10.55 -11.05 4.47
N ARG A 75 9.85 -11.01 3.31
CA ARG A 75 10.49 -10.91 1.98
C ARG A 75 11.13 -9.53 1.76
N ILE A 76 10.44 -8.44 2.10
CA ILE A 76 10.96 -7.07 2.04
C ILE A 76 12.27 -6.94 2.85
N LYS A 77 12.28 -7.52 4.05
CA LYS A 77 13.48 -7.52 4.90
C LYS A 77 14.62 -8.36 4.32
N LYS A 78 14.30 -9.50 3.70
CA LYS A 78 15.30 -10.43 3.14
C LYS A 78 15.89 -9.93 1.82
N TYR A 79 15.08 -9.23 1.01
CA TYR A 79 15.43 -8.74 -0.31
C TYR A 79 15.18 -7.23 -0.40
N PRO A 80 15.99 -6.41 0.30
CA PRO A 80 15.71 -4.98 0.44
C PRO A 80 15.80 -4.20 -0.87
N ASP A 81 16.51 -4.70 -1.88
CA ASP A 81 16.65 -4.06 -3.18
C ASP A 81 15.50 -4.38 -4.15
N GLU A 82 14.67 -5.38 -3.83
CA GLU A 82 13.53 -5.78 -4.63
C GLU A 82 12.28 -4.97 -4.26
N THR A 83 11.82 -4.11 -5.17
CA THR A 83 10.59 -3.31 -4.94
C THR A 83 9.32 -4.13 -5.04
N PHE A 84 9.35 -5.24 -5.75
CA PHE A 84 8.21 -6.11 -6.01
C PHE A 84 7.41 -6.47 -4.74
N TYR A 85 8.08 -6.85 -3.65
CA TYR A 85 7.38 -7.22 -2.41
C TYR A 85 6.73 -6.02 -1.73
N SER A 86 7.37 -4.84 -1.81
CA SER A 86 6.79 -3.59 -1.32
C SER A 86 5.58 -3.16 -2.17
N GLU A 87 5.62 -3.39 -3.49
CA GLU A 87 4.51 -3.13 -4.40
C GLU A 87 3.33 -4.08 -4.14
N MET A 88 3.60 -5.36 -3.91
CA MET A 88 2.58 -6.33 -3.52
C MET A 88 1.94 -5.96 -2.17
N LEU A 89 2.73 -5.54 -1.18
CA LEU A 89 2.20 -5.13 0.12
C LEU A 89 1.44 -3.81 0.02
N LEU A 90 1.89 -2.86 -0.81
CA LEU A 90 1.17 -1.63 -1.12
C LEU A 90 -0.21 -1.93 -1.72
N TRP A 91 -0.23 -2.74 -2.80
CA TRP A 91 -1.47 -3.16 -3.44
C TRP A 91 -2.43 -3.82 -2.44
N TYR A 92 -1.94 -4.83 -1.71
CA TYR A 92 -2.73 -5.55 -0.73
C TYR A 92 -3.31 -4.64 0.36
N SER A 93 -2.46 -3.78 0.94
CA SER A 93 -2.87 -2.85 1.99
C SER A 93 -3.95 -1.86 1.51
N THR A 94 -3.94 -1.47 0.23
CA THR A 94 -5.02 -0.63 -0.33
C THR A 94 -6.33 -1.40 -0.45
N GLN A 95 -6.29 -2.71 -0.79
CA GLN A 95 -7.50 -3.55 -0.88
C GLN A 95 -8.20 -3.68 0.47
N ILE A 96 -7.44 -3.89 1.54
CA ILE A 96 -7.99 -4.03 2.91
C ILE A 96 -8.15 -2.69 3.65
N LYS A 97 -7.93 -1.56 2.97
CA LYS A 97 -7.98 -0.20 3.52
C LYS A 97 -7.00 0.06 4.69
N ASP A 98 -5.91 -0.71 4.79
CA ASP A 98 -4.78 -0.40 5.67
C ASP A 98 -3.90 0.68 5.03
N PHE A 99 -4.46 1.91 4.94
CA PHE A 99 -3.76 3.03 4.28
C PHE A 99 -2.49 3.45 5.00
N GLN A 100 -2.35 3.14 6.28
CA GLN A 100 -1.11 3.42 7.02
C GLN A 100 0.04 2.55 6.47
N THR A 101 -0.17 1.24 6.33
CA THR A 101 0.82 0.34 5.73
C THR A 101 1.04 0.69 4.26
N ALA A 102 -0.02 1.00 3.50
CA ALA A 102 0.08 1.43 2.11
C ALA A 102 0.99 2.67 1.96
N PHE A 103 0.81 3.68 2.80
CA PHE A 103 1.65 4.89 2.80
C PHE A 103 3.12 4.58 3.13
N ILE A 104 3.38 3.71 4.10
CA ILE A 104 4.74 3.29 4.45
C ILE A 104 5.43 2.65 3.24
N GLN A 105 4.74 1.74 2.53
CA GLN A 105 5.31 1.07 1.36
C GLN A 105 5.48 2.02 0.18
N ALA A 106 4.49 2.87 -0.12
CA ALA A 106 4.59 3.87 -1.18
C ALA A 106 5.79 4.80 -0.96
N LYS A 107 6.02 5.24 0.28
CA LYS A 107 7.20 6.04 0.67
C LYS A 107 8.51 5.29 0.47
N ALA A 108 8.55 4.00 0.83
CA ALA A 108 9.74 3.17 0.68
C ALA A 108 10.11 2.97 -0.81
N ILE A 109 9.11 2.73 -1.65
CA ILE A 109 9.26 2.60 -3.11
C ILE A 109 9.74 3.93 -3.71
N ASP A 110 9.09 5.04 -3.37
CA ASP A 110 9.46 6.36 -3.87
C ASP A 110 10.90 6.74 -3.55
N ARG A 111 11.39 6.43 -2.34
CA ARG A 111 12.78 6.68 -1.94
C ARG A 111 13.79 5.86 -2.74
N ARG A 112 13.41 4.66 -3.19
CA ARG A 112 14.30 3.79 -3.98
C ARG A 112 14.33 4.18 -5.45
N LEU A 113 13.13 4.42 -6.02
CA LEU A 113 12.97 4.63 -7.45
C LEU A 113 13.00 6.10 -7.85
N ASN A 114 12.90 7.01 -6.87
CA ASN A 114 12.79 8.46 -7.07
C ASN A 114 11.65 8.83 -8.04
N GLU A 115 10.44 8.31 -7.77
CA GLU A 115 9.23 8.48 -8.61
C GLU A 115 8.46 9.78 -8.29
N ASP A 116 9.12 10.79 -7.74
CA ASP A 116 8.55 12.10 -7.39
C ASP A 116 7.31 12.06 -6.48
N GLY A 117 7.05 10.92 -5.85
CA GLY A 117 5.91 10.72 -4.97
C GLY A 117 4.65 10.20 -5.64
N LYS A 118 4.71 9.70 -6.89
CA LYS A 118 3.54 9.23 -7.64
C LYS A 118 2.69 8.22 -6.84
N LYS A 119 3.29 7.14 -6.34
CA LYS A 119 2.55 6.14 -5.55
C LYS A 119 2.03 6.71 -4.23
N VAL A 120 2.73 7.71 -3.67
CA VAL A 120 2.33 8.38 -2.43
C VAL A 120 1.09 9.23 -2.63
N ILE A 121 1.00 10.00 -3.72
CA ILE A 121 -0.19 10.81 -4.02
C ILE A 121 -1.41 9.93 -4.31
N ASP A 122 -1.22 8.79 -4.97
CA ASP A 122 -2.29 7.83 -5.23
C ASP A 122 -2.86 7.25 -3.92
N VAL A 123 -1.98 6.90 -2.96
CA VAL A 123 -2.41 6.47 -1.62
C VAL A 123 -3.09 7.60 -0.86
N ALA A 124 -2.60 8.85 -0.96
CA ALA A 124 -3.21 10.00 -0.30
C ALA A 124 -4.66 10.21 -0.77
N ARG A 125 -4.91 10.15 -2.07
CA ARG A 125 -6.25 10.27 -2.67
C ARG A 125 -7.17 9.13 -2.24
N LEU A 126 -6.69 7.88 -2.25
CA LEU A 126 -7.45 6.73 -1.79
C LEU A 126 -7.79 6.84 -0.29
N ALA A 127 -6.83 7.24 0.54
CA ALA A 127 -7.05 7.45 1.96
C ALA A 127 -8.09 8.55 2.22
N SER A 128 -7.99 9.68 1.52
CA SER A 128 -8.95 10.78 1.60
C SER A 128 -10.37 10.32 1.24
N THR A 129 -10.54 9.65 0.10
CA THR A 129 -11.83 9.13 -0.37
C THR A 129 -12.46 8.15 0.62
N ASN A 130 -11.63 7.40 1.35
CA ASN A 130 -12.08 6.47 2.38
C ASN A 130 -12.13 7.08 3.79
N LYS A 131 -11.99 8.41 3.93
CA LYS A 131 -12.07 9.17 5.19
C LYS A 131 -10.92 8.90 6.18
N PHE A 132 -9.80 8.38 5.70
CA PHE A 132 -8.55 8.26 6.48
C PHE A 132 -7.74 9.56 6.35
N TYR A 133 -8.34 10.66 6.80
CA TYR A 133 -7.82 12.02 6.58
C TYR A 133 -6.41 12.24 7.11
N ASP A 134 -6.07 11.68 8.28
CA ASP A 134 -4.74 11.85 8.87
C ASP A 134 -3.64 11.20 8.02
N VAL A 135 -3.92 10.02 7.45
CA VAL A 135 -3.00 9.35 6.53
C VAL A 135 -2.87 10.13 5.23
N ALA A 136 -3.97 10.64 4.69
CA ALA A 136 -3.97 11.47 3.48
C ALA A 136 -3.12 12.73 3.68
N ILE A 137 -3.34 13.47 4.77
CA ILE A 137 -2.57 14.67 5.13
C ILE A 137 -1.07 14.34 5.26
N ALA A 138 -0.73 13.25 5.96
CA ALA A 138 0.67 12.84 6.12
C ALA A 138 1.32 12.45 4.79
N ALA A 139 0.56 11.84 3.87
CA ALA A 139 1.05 11.47 2.55
C ALA A 139 1.27 12.69 1.65
N TYR A 140 0.34 13.66 1.63
CA TYR A 140 0.56 14.94 0.93
C TYR A 140 1.73 15.71 1.51
N GLN A 141 1.84 15.78 2.84
CA GLN A 141 2.97 16.46 3.50
C GLN A 141 4.32 15.85 3.12
N TYR A 142 4.40 14.53 2.94
CA TYR A 142 5.62 13.88 2.45
C TYR A 142 6.03 14.41 1.07
N ILE A 143 5.08 14.62 0.15
CA ILE A 143 5.34 15.14 -1.20
C ILE A 143 5.73 16.62 -1.13
N ILE A 144 5.02 17.42 -0.34
CA ILE A 144 5.31 18.84 -0.13
C ILE A 144 6.75 19.02 0.39
N ASN A 145 7.20 18.16 1.29
CA ASN A 145 8.56 18.19 1.83
C ASN A 145 9.66 17.86 0.82
N LYS A 146 9.31 17.35 -0.38
CA LYS A 146 10.28 17.19 -1.49
C LYS A 146 10.65 18.53 -2.15
N GLY A 147 9.86 19.59 -1.92
CA GLY A 147 10.12 20.93 -2.39
C GLY A 147 9.29 21.35 -3.61
N ILE A 148 9.35 22.65 -3.92
CA ILE A 148 8.53 23.29 -4.94
C ILE A 148 8.80 22.76 -6.37
N ASP A 149 9.98 22.26 -6.62
CA ASP A 149 10.37 21.69 -7.92
C ASP A 149 9.77 20.28 -8.16
N ASN A 150 9.14 19.67 -7.13
CA ASN A 150 8.51 18.38 -7.29
C ASN A 150 7.24 18.47 -8.13
N TYR A 151 7.08 17.58 -9.12
CA TYR A 151 5.94 17.58 -10.05
C TYR A 151 4.57 17.61 -9.35
N TYR A 152 4.43 16.94 -8.19
CA TYR A 152 3.17 16.85 -7.45
C TYR A 152 3.06 17.89 -6.32
N TYR A 153 4.01 18.78 -6.15
CA TYR A 153 4.07 19.73 -5.05
C TYR A 153 2.77 20.55 -4.94
N LEU A 154 2.43 21.29 -6.00
CA LEU A 154 1.28 22.19 -5.99
C LEU A 154 -0.04 21.42 -5.81
N ASN A 155 -0.20 20.30 -6.52
CA ASN A 155 -1.39 19.46 -6.38
C ASN A 155 -1.51 18.95 -4.94
N SER A 156 -0.40 18.51 -4.32
CA SER A 156 -0.41 18.03 -2.94
C SER A 156 -0.76 19.14 -1.94
N ARG A 157 -0.31 20.39 -2.19
CA ARG A 157 -0.70 21.54 -1.38
C ARG A 157 -2.20 21.78 -1.42
N MET A 158 -2.78 21.83 -2.60
CA MET A 158 -4.22 22.07 -2.80
C MET A 158 -5.07 20.91 -2.26
N GLU A 159 -4.75 19.67 -2.64
CA GLU A 159 -5.50 18.49 -2.20
C GLU A 159 -5.41 18.29 -0.67
N MET A 160 -4.27 18.63 -0.04
CA MET A 160 -4.15 18.61 1.41
C MET A 160 -5.09 19.62 2.10
N LEU A 161 -5.25 20.83 1.53
CA LEU A 161 -6.20 21.82 2.05
C LEU A 161 -7.62 21.31 1.98
N ASP A 162 -8.02 20.71 0.85
CA ASP A 162 -9.35 20.11 0.68
C ASP A 162 -9.61 19.01 1.69
N VAL A 163 -8.60 18.16 1.96
CA VAL A 163 -8.70 17.10 2.97
C VAL A 163 -8.83 17.67 4.38
N LYS A 164 -8.05 18.70 4.73
CA LYS A 164 -8.16 19.38 6.03
C LYS A 164 -9.54 20.02 6.22
N TYR A 165 -10.03 20.71 5.21
CA TYR A 165 -11.39 21.27 5.20
C TYR A 165 -12.44 20.17 5.38
N THR A 166 -12.36 19.11 4.59
CA THR A 166 -13.30 17.98 4.66
C THR A 166 -13.27 17.29 6.02
N LYS A 167 -12.09 17.09 6.60
CA LYS A 167 -11.93 16.51 7.94
C LYS A 167 -12.69 17.31 9.00
N ILE A 168 -12.61 18.64 8.93
CA ILE A 168 -13.30 19.56 9.85
C ILE A 168 -14.83 19.48 9.64
N THR A 169 -15.27 19.52 8.39
CA THR A 169 -16.71 19.59 8.07
C THR A 169 -17.44 18.25 8.18
N ASP A 170 -16.77 17.14 7.84
CA ASP A 170 -17.37 15.79 7.87
C ASP A 170 -17.41 15.20 9.31
N GLY A 171 -16.43 15.53 10.14
CA GLY A 171 -16.33 15.01 11.50
C GLY A 171 -17.18 15.73 12.55
N GLY A 172 -17.65 16.93 12.26
CA GLY A 172 -18.49 17.75 13.16
C GLY A 172 -17.83 18.17 14.48
N VAL A 173 -16.61 17.74 14.75
CA VAL A 173 -15.84 18.11 15.96
C VAL A 173 -14.54 18.80 15.53
N TYR A 174 -14.49 20.09 15.72
CA TYR A 174 -13.31 20.92 15.44
C TYR A 174 -13.13 21.99 16.51
N THR A 175 -11.93 22.50 16.64
CA THR A 175 -11.57 23.59 17.53
C THR A 175 -11.34 24.88 16.74
N ASN A 176 -11.37 26.01 17.42
CA ASN A 176 -10.98 27.28 16.79
C ASN A 176 -9.52 27.21 16.26
N ASN A 177 -8.65 26.43 16.87
CA ASN A 177 -7.29 26.25 16.42
C ASN A 177 -7.22 25.55 15.05
N ASP A 178 -8.06 24.53 14.82
CA ASP A 178 -8.14 23.83 13.53
C ASP A 178 -8.54 24.80 12.40
N LEU A 179 -9.47 25.71 12.68
CA LEU A 179 -9.88 26.76 11.72
C LEU A 179 -8.76 27.78 11.46
N LEU A 180 -8.05 28.21 12.49
CA LEU A 180 -6.92 29.16 12.34
C LEU A 180 -5.75 28.53 11.58
N GLU A 181 -5.46 27.25 11.80
CA GLU A 181 -4.45 26.52 11.03
C GLU A 181 -4.85 26.39 9.56
N LEU A 182 -6.11 26.06 9.30
CA LEU A 182 -6.62 25.95 7.94
C LEU A 182 -6.57 27.31 7.22
N GLU A 183 -7.00 28.41 7.88
CA GLU A 183 -6.89 29.78 7.33
C GLU A 183 -5.43 30.14 7.00
N LYS A 184 -4.50 29.84 7.90
CA LYS A 184 -3.07 30.06 7.68
C LYS A 184 -2.55 29.27 6.47
N ASP A 185 -2.97 28.03 6.33
CA ASP A 185 -2.56 27.19 5.22
C ASP A 185 -3.12 27.71 3.88
N TYR A 186 -4.39 28.15 3.82
CA TYR A 186 -4.96 28.80 2.64
C TYR A 186 -4.22 30.08 2.26
N ASN A 187 -3.95 30.94 3.24
CA ASN A 187 -3.20 32.20 3.01
C ASN A 187 -1.77 31.91 2.48
N SER A 188 -1.12 30.86 2.98
CA SER A 188 0.19 30.45 2.50
C SER A 188 0.18 30.01 1.04
N VAL A 189 -0.86 29.28 0.61
CA VAL A 189 -1.01 28.86 -0.80
C VAL A 189 -1.33 30.06 -1.70
N LEU A 190 -2.18 30.98 -1.23
CA LEU A 190 -2.49 32.21 -2.00
C LEU A 190 -1.25 33.09 -2.24
N ILE A 191 -0.38 33.24 -1.24
CA ILE A 191 0.89 33.97 -1.39
C ILE A 191 1.83 33.27 -2.39
N GLU A 192 1.84 31.97 -2.41
CA GLU A 192 2.70 31.16 -3.28
C GLU A 192 2.24 31.17 -4.75
N LEU A 193 0.93 31.35 -4.99
CA LEU A 193 0.33 31.38 -6.32
C LEU A 193 0.19 32.78 -6.93
N GLY A 194 0.25 33.82 -6.10
CA GLY A 194 0.10 35.23 -6.51
C GLY A 194 1.39 35.87 -6.87
#